data_301b9f0ab5a9376aaef7ede333fc14f7
#
_entry.id   301b9f0ab5a9376aaef7ede333fc14f7
#
_cell.length_a   1.000
_cell.length_b   1.000
_cell.length_c   1.000
_cell.angle_alpha   90.00
_cell.angle_beta   90.00
_cell.angle_gamma   90.00
#
_symmetry.space_group_name_H-M   'P 1'
#
loop_
_entity.id
_entity.type
_entity.pdbx_description
1 polymer ?
#
loop_
_entity_poly.entity_id
_entity_poly.type
_entity_poly.pdbx_seq_one_letter_code
_entity_poly.pdbx_strand_id
1 'polypeptide(L)'
;MLKSSSQGKESQMPALDELMSLPGVYGAIEFSCTGELGQTRGDLEPDFAELVAQMCAANMAIYRMQATGWTKLTGQKGFLPERGFAFLALDHVVMGMNGNAILARSKDFDYDAAYQRFNATA
;
A
#
# COMPACT_ATOMS: atom_id res chain seq x y z
N MET A 1 19.60 9.16 19.37
CA MET A 1 20.03 9.04 18.35
C MET A 1 19.13 8.50 17.32
N LEU A 2 19.56 8.55 16.26
CA LEU A 2 18.83 8.25 15.12
C LEU A 2 18.34 6.84 15.02
N LYS A 3 18.57 6.07 16.06
CA LYS A 3 18.25 4.69 16.02
C LYS A 3 16.81 4.41 15.73
N SER A 4 15.89 5.15 16.34
CA SER A 4 14.50 4.82 16.17
C SER A 4 14.05 5.06 14.74
N SER A 5 14.47 6.16 14.13
CA SER A 5 14.06 6.37 12.76
C SER A 5 14.79 5.42 11.81
N SER A 6 16.02 5.06 12.13
CA SER A 6 16.71 4.07 11.34
C SER A 6 16.01 2.73 11.38
N GLN A 7 15.54 2.35 12.55
CA GLN A 7 14.84 1.08 12.68
C GLN A 7 13.56 1.08 11.89
N GLY A 8 12.85 2.18 11.87
CA GLY A 8 11.64 2.28 11.09
C GLY A 8 11.92 2.07 9.61
N LYS A 9 12.97 2.69 9.11
CA LYS A 9 13.34 2.51 7.71
C LYS A 9 13.79 1.11 7.41
N GLU A 10 14.55 0.55 8.31
CA GLU A 10 15.05 -0.81 8.12
C GLU A 10 13.93 -1.82 8.05
N SER A 11 12.91 -1.67 8.88
CA SER A 11 11.81 -2.62 8.81
C SER A 11 10.98 -2.44 7.54
N GLN A 12 10.89 -1.22 7.01
CA GLN A 12 10.15 -1.00 5.76
C GLN A 12 10.86 -1.57 4.55
N MET A 13 12.19 -1.52 4.53
CA MET A 13 12.93 -2.06 3.40
C MET A 13 12.74 -3.57 3.25
N PRO A 14 12.84 -4.38 4.31
CA PRO A 14 12.50 -5.78 4.17
C PRO A 14 11.06 -6.00 3.75
N ALA A 15 10.15 -5.15 4.20
CA ALA A 15 8.76 -5.28 3.81
C ALA A 15 8.58 -5.16 2.30
N LEU A 16 9.23 -4.18 1.67
CA LEU A 16 9.15 -4.02 0.23
C LEU A 16 9.72 -5.23 -0.50
N ASP A 17 10.87 -5.72 -0.03
CA ASP A 17 11.50 -6.88 -0.67
C ASP A 17 10.60 -8.11 -0.58
N GLU A 18 9.96 -8.29 0.56
CA GLU A 18 9.05 -9.41 0.73
C GLU A 18 7.82 -9.27 -0.17
N LEU A 19 7.32 -8.05 -0.32
CA LEU A 19 6.17 -7.84 -1.19
C LEU A 19 6.49 -8.15 -2.64
N MET A 20 7.74 -7.90 -3.05
CA MET A 20 8.14 -8.21 -4.42
C MET A 20 8.15 -9.71 -4.71
N SER A 21 8.18 -10.55 -3.69
CA SER A 21 8.16 -12.00 -3.90
C SER A 21 6.78 -12.55 -4.16
N LEU A 22 5.73 -11.75 -4.04
CA LEU A 22 4.36 -12.23 -4.30
C LEU A 22 4.16 -12.46 -5.79
N PRO A 23 3.33 -13.46 -6.15
CA PRO A 23 3.09 -13.76 -7.57
C PRO A 23 2.49 -12.57 -8.31
N GLY A 24 2.99 -12.31 -9.50
CA GLY A 24 2.47 -11.27 -10.36
C GLY A 24 2.92 -9.86 -10.04
N VAL A 25 3.60 -9.65 -8.92
CA VAL A 25 4.05 -8.32 -8.51
C VAL A 25 5.25 -7.90 -9.34
N TYR A 26 5.17 -6.72 -9.93
CA TYR A 26 6.29 -6.19 -10.71
C TYR A 26 6.86 -4.91 -10.12
N GLY A 27 6.26 -4.35 -9.09
CA GLY A 27 6.79 -3.17 -8.44
C GLY A 27 6.20 -2.97 -7.07
N ALA A 28 6.91 -2.24 -6.24
CA ALA A 28 6.46 -1.89 -4.90
C ALA A 28 6.99 -0.51 -4.54
N ILE A 29 6.20 0.24 -3.79
CA ILE A 29 6.56 1.61 -3.38
C ILE A 29 6.20 1.85 -1.94
N GLU A 30 6.90 2.83 -1.34
CA GLU A 30 6.45 3.48 -0.12
C GLU A 30 5.78 4.80 -0.49
N PHE A 31 4.74 5.15 0.23
CA PHE A 31 4.08 6.44 0.03
C PHE A 31 3.68 7.04 1.37
N SER A 32 3.66 8.37 1.41
CA SER A 32 3.22 9.10 2.60
C SER A 32 1.75 9.45 2.49
N CYS A 33 1.17 9.91 3.59
CA CYS A 33 -0.25 10.32 3.59
C CYS A 33 -0.50 11.56 2.75
N THR A 34 0.56 12.28 2.37
CA THR A 34 0.46 13.44 1.49
C THR A 34 0.83 13.12 0.05
N GLY A 35 1.09 11.85 -0.26
CA GLY A 35 1.35 11.44 -1.63
C GLY A 35 2.81 11.51 -2.05
N GLU A 36 3.71 11.63 -1.09
CA GLU A 36 5.14 11.64 -1.41
C GLU A 36 5.64 10.22 -1.60
N LEU A 37 6.45 10.04 -2.63
CA LEU A 37 7.05 8.76 -2.92
C LEU A 37 8.28 8.54 -2.05
N GLY A 38 8.36 7.37 -1.41
CA GLY A 38 9.54 6.96 -0.69
C GLY A 38 10.36 5.99 -1.53
N GLN A 39 10.74 4.86 -0.93
CA GLN A 39 11.54 3.89 -1.64
C GLN A 39 10.71 3.11 -2.65
N THR A 40 11.39 2.59 -3.67
CA THR A 40 10.74 1.80 -4.70
C THR A 40 11.50 0.52 -4.93
N ARG A 41 10.80 -0.48 -5.45
CA ARG A 41 11.39 -1.73 -5.92
C ARG A 41 10.77 -2.07 -7.26
N GLY A 42 11.54 -2.78 -8.08
CA GLY A 42 11.09 -3.14 -9.40
C GLY A 42 11.43 -2.08 -10.42
N ASP A 43 11.07 -2.35 -11.68
CA ASP A 43 11.42 -1.47 -12.79
C ASP A 43 10.27 -0.50 -13.02
N LEU A 44 10.24 0.59 -12.26
CA LEU A 44 9.17 1.59 -12.32
C LEU A 44 9.75 2.91 -12.80
N GLU A 45 9.11 3.51 -13.78
CA GLU A 45 9.45 4.87 -14.17
C GLU A 45 9.17 5.82 -13.03
N PRO A 46 10.07 6.79 -12.78
CA PRO A 46 9.88 7.71 -11.64
C PRO A 46 8.56 8.46 -11.68
N ASP A 47 8.14 8.96 -12.84
CA ASP A 47 6.90 9.70 -12.94
C ASP A 47 5.70 8.81 -12.64
N PHE A 48 5.73 7.58 -13.09
CA PHE A 48 4.67 6.62 -12.84
C PHE A 48 4.62 6.27 -11.35
N ALA A 49 5.77 6.05 -10.73
CA ALA A 49 5.82 5.73 -9.31
C ALA A 49 5.28 6.89 -8.47
N GLU A 50 5.61 8.12 -8.85
CA GLU A 50 5.10 9.29 -8.14
C GLU A 50 3.58 9.40 -8.27
N LEU A 51 3.06 9.15 -9.47
CA LEU A 51 1.61 9.17 -9.67
C LEU A 51 0.94 8.11 -8.80
N VAL A 52 1.50 6.92 -8.76
CA VAL A 52 0.93 5.85 -7.93
C VAL A 52 0.93 6.24 -6.46
N ALA A 53 2.01 6.86 -5.98
CA ALA A 53 2.06 7.33 -4.60
C ALA A 53 0.93 8.32 -4.30
N GLN A 54 0.69 9.25 -5.23
CA GLN A 54 -0.39 10.22 -5.07
C GLN A 54 -1.75 9.55 -5.09
N MET A 55 -1.94 8.59 -5.98
CA MET A 55 -3.20 7.86 -6.06
C MET A 55 -3.46 7.07 -4.78
N CYS A 56 -2.43 6.45 -4.23
CA CYS A 56 -2.57 5.69 -3.00
C CYS A 56 -2.96 6.59 -1.84
N ALA A 57 -2.32 7.74 -1.71
CA ALA A 57 -2.66 8.68 -0.65
C ALA A 57 -4.09 9.20 -0.80
N ALA A 58 -4.51 9.49 -2.03
CA ALA A 58 -5.87 9.96 -2.28
C ALA A 58 -6.89 8.88 -1.93
N ASN A 59 -6.61 7.63 -2.28
CA ASN A 59 -7.51 6.54 -1.95
C ASN A 59 -7.63 6.36 -0.44
N MET A 60 -6.52 6.46 0.28
CA MET A 60 -6.57 6.36 1.73
C MET A 60 -7.41 7.47 2.34
N ALA A 61 -7.27 8.69 1.83
CA ALA A 61 -8.06 9.83 2.32
C ALA A 61 -9.55 9.61 2.07
N ILE A 62 -9.91 9.13 0.89
CA ILE A 62 -11.31 8.85 0.57
C ILE A 62 -11.86 7.77 1.48
N TYR A 63 -11.11 6.71 1.68
CA TYR A 63 -11.56 5.60 2.53
C TYR A 63 -11.73 6.03 3.98
N ARG A 64 -10.86 6.93 4.47
CA ARG A 64 -11.03 7.46 5.82
C ARG A 64 -12.32 8.25 5.95
N MET A 65 -12.65 9.04 4.95
CA MET A 65 -13.91 9.77 4.95
C MET A 65 -15.10 8.83 4.98
N GLN A 66 -15.04 7.79 4.15
CA GLN A 66 -16.11 6.79 4.12
C GLN A 66 -16.22 6.06 5.46
N ALA A 67 -15.08 5.68 6.02
CA ALA A 67 -15.08 4.97 7.29
C ALA A 67 -15.67 5.82 8.41
N THR A 68 -15.37 7.11 8.40
CA THR A 68 -15.94 8.04 9.38
C THR A 68 -17.46 8.08 9.25
N GLY A 69 -17.95 8.15 8.02
CA GLY A 69 -19.40 8.15 7.77
C GLY A 69 -20.07 6.87 8.23
N TRP A 70 -19.48 5.73 7.90
CA TRP A 70 -20.03 4.44 8.33
C TRP A 70 -20.05 4.30 9.83
N THR A 71 -18.96 4.72 10.50
CA THR A 71 -18.92 4.68 11.96
C THR A 71 -20.01 5.55 12.57
N LYS A 72 -20.20 6.74 12.00
CA LYS A 72 -21.20 7.67 12.50
C LYS A 72 -22.61 7.11 12.31
N LEU A 73 -22.86 6.49 11.16
CA LEU A 73 -24.18 5.96 10.85
C LEU A 73 -24.50 4.73 11.68
N THR A 74 -23.57 3.82 11.83
CA THR A 74 -23.85 2.52 12.45
C THR A 74 -23.48 2.47 13.92
N GLY A 75 -22.67 3.39 14.41
CA GLY A 75 -22.16 3.34 15.77
C GLY A 75 -21.10 2.28 15.99
N GLN A 76 -20.69 1.57 14.93
CA GLN A 76 -19.68 0.53 15.03
C GLN A 76 -18.35 1.05 14.58
N LYS A 77 -17.28 0.53 15.17
CA LYS A 77 -15.91 0.86 14.81
C LYS A 77 -15.35 -0.22 13.89
N GLY A 78 -14.18 0.03 13.35
CA GLY A 78 -13.51 -0.97 12.52
C GLY A 78 -13.60 -0.71 11.04
N PHE A 79 -14.19 0.41 10.64
CA PHE A 79 -14.24 0.77 9.23
C PHE A 79 -13.01 1.53 8.75
N LEU A 80 -12.10 1.88 9.66
CA LEU A 80 -10.92 2.65 9.27
C LEU A 80 -10.05 1.83 8.33
N PRO A 81 -9.47 2.48 7.32
CA PRO A 81 -8.73 1.77 6.28
C PRO A 81 -7.30 1.43 6.68
N GLU A 82 -7.09 1.07 7.94
CA GLU A 82 -5.78 0.58 8.32
C GLU A 82 -5.44 -0.72 7.63
N ARG A 83 -6.46 -1.40 7.13
CA ARG A 83 -6.24 -2.65 6.42
C ARG A 83 -5.86 -2.44 4.97
N GLY A 84 -6.00 -1.19 4.49
CA GLY A 84 -5.56 -0.90 3.14
C GLY A 84 -6.66 -0.93 2.11
N PHE A 85 -6.24 -1.04 0.86
CA PHE A 85 -7.13 -0.96 -0.28
C PHE A 85 -6.54 -1.72 -1.46
N ALA A 86 -7.38 -2.02 -2.43
CA ALA A 86 -6.93 -2.56 -3.71
C ALA A 86 -7.85 -2.03 -4.80
N PHE A 87 -7.28 -1.71 -5.96
CA PHE A 87 -8.10 -1.34 -7.10
C PHE A 87 -7.49 -1.87 -8.38
N LEU A 88 -8.32 -2.01 -9.39
CA LEU A 88 -7.92 -2.47 -10.71
C LEU A 88 -7.87 -1.30 -11.67
N ALA A 89 -6.86 -1.28 -12.51
CA ALA A 89 -6.77 -0.35 -13.62
C ALA A 89 -6.34 -1.16 -14.82
N LEU A 90 -7.28 -1.45 -15.72
CA LEU A 90 -7.09 -2.38 -16.81
C LEU A 90 -6.71 -3.75 -16.24
N ASP A 91 -5.56 -4.28 -16.63
CA ASP A 91 -5.08 -5.57 -16.11
C ASP A 91 -4.08 -5.41 -14.97
N HIS A 92 -3.99 -4.22 -14.39
CA HIS A 92 -3.07 -3.96 -13.29
C HIS A 92 -3.84 -3.87 -11.99
N VAL A 93 -3.20 -4.34 -10.92
CA VAL A 93 -3.72 -4.21 -9.55
C VAL A 93 -2.77 -3.30 -8.79
N VAL A 94 -3.34 -2.36 -8.05
CA VAL A 94 -2.59 -1.60 -7.05
C VAL A 94 -3.21 -1.93 -5.71
N MET A 95 -2.39 -2.45 -4.80
CA MET A 95 -2.86 -2.80 -3.46
C MET A 95 -1.93 -2.18 -2.44
N GLY A 96 -2.49 -1.44 -1.49
CA GLY A 96 -1.69 -0.73 -0.50
C GLY A 96 -2.18 -0.94 0.91
N MET A 97 -1.23 -0.90 1.83
CA MET A 97 -1.49 -1.03 3.25
C MET A 97 -0.28 -0.50 4.01
N ASN A 98 -0.54 0.26 5.06
CA ASN A 98 0.52 0.70 5.99
C ASN A 98 1.63 1.49 5.30
N GLY A 99 1.29 2.29 4.31
CA GLY A 99 2.27 3.13 3.63
C GLY A 99 3.08 2.44 2.57
N ASN A 100 2.77 1.18 2.27
CA ASN A 100 3.41 0.43 1.19
C ASN A 100 2.35 0.02 0.19
N ALA A 101 2.73 -0.04 -1.09
CA ALA A 101 1.80 -0.48 -2.12
C ALA A 101 2.55 -1.34 -3.13
N ILE A 102 1.82 -2.28 -3.72
CA ILE A 102 2.36 -3.13 -4.77
C ILE A 102 1.58 -2.91 -6.06
N LEU A 103 2.29 -3.16 -7.15
CA LEU A 103 1.71 -3.16 -8.49
C LEU A 103 1.89 -4.55 -9.05
N ALA A 104 0.81 -5.12 -9.59
CA ALA A 104 0.82 -6.50 -10.04
C ALA A 104 -0.05 -6.64 -11.28
N ARG A 105 0.16 -7.74 -12.00
CA ARG A 105 -0.74 -8.13 -13.08
C ARG A 105 -1.90 -8.90 -12.49
N SER A 106 -3.12 -8.50 -12.83
CA SER A 106 -4.31 -9.04 -12.20
C SER A 106 -4.46 -10.54 -12.42
N LYS A 107 -4.07 -11.03 -13.59
CA LYS A 107 -4.27 -12.44 -13.92
C LYS A 107 -3.39 -13.37 -13.08
N ASP A 108 -2.29 -12.87 -12.56
CA ASP A 108 -1.34 -13.70 -11.81
C ASP A 108 -1.36 -13.39 -10.32
N PHE A 109 -2.24 -12.49 -9.88
CA PHE A 109 -2.21 -11.95 -8.53
C PHE A 109 -3.14 -12.73 -7.60
N ASP A 110 -2.60 -13.05 -6.43
CA ASP A 110 -3.36 -13.74 -5.37
C ASP A 110 -3.61 -12.73 -4.25
N TYR A 111 -4.86 -12.27 -4.16
CA TYR A 111 -5.24 -11.25 -3.17
C TYR A 111 -5.06 -11.75 -1.74
N ASP A 112 -5.40 -13.01 -1.50
CA ASP A 112 -5.29 -13.55 -0.14
C ASP A 112 -3.84 -13.64 0.30
N ALA A 113 -2.96 -14.09 -0.57
CA ALA A 113 -1.54 -14.16 -0.26
C ALA A 113 -0.97 -12.78 0.01
N ALA A 114 -1.39 -11.79 -0.80
CA ALA A 114 -0.93 -10.42 -0.62
C ALA A 114 -1.43 -9.85 0.70
N TYR A 115 -2.70 -10.06 1.00
CA TYR A 115 -3.27 -9.57 2.25
C TYR A 115 -2.52 -10.13 3.46
N GLN A 116 -2.24 -11.42 3.43
CA GLN A 116 -1.50 -12.05 4.52
C GLN A 116 -0.08 -11.52 4.63
N ARG A 117 0.57 -11.29 3.49
CA ARG A 117 1.92 -10.75 3.49
C ARG A 117 1.94 -9.33 4.05
N PHE A 118 0.99 -8.49 3.66
CA PHE A 118 0.90 -7.14 4.21
C PHE A 118 0.73 -7.18 5.72
N ASN A 119 -0.13 -8.05 6.22
CA ASN A 119 -0.34 -8.17 7.65
C ASN A 119 0.91 -8.65 8.38
N ALA A 120 1.66 -9.55 7.77
CA ALA A 120 2.87 -10.08 8.39
C ALA A 120 3.96 -9.01 8.46
N THR A 121 3.98 -8.06 7.52
CA THR A 121 5.01 -7.01 7.51
C THR A 121 4.57 -5.76 8.24
N ALA A 122 3.34 -5.72 8.67
CA ALA A 122 2.83 -4.60 9.45
C ALA A 122 3.31 -4.70 10.88
#